data_0923aaa744112a6e443684b38612a464
#
_entry.id   0923aaa744112a6e443684b38612a464
#
_cell.length_a   1.000
_cell.length_b   1.000
_cell.length_c   1.000
_cell.angle_alpha   90.00
_cell.angle_beta   90.00
_cell.angle_gamma   90.00
#
_symmetry.space_group_name_H-M   'P 1'
#
loop_
_entity.id
_entity.type
_entity.pdbx_description
1 polymer ?
#
loop_
_entity_poly.entity_id
_entity_poly.type
_entity_poly.pdbx_seq_one_letter_code
_entity_poly.pdbx_strand_id
1 'polypeptide(L)'
;MDVPIAPDSSASVQRSPPELAHAGIEVSGLTKLYKEFTAVNNLSFAVRPGEVMGLVGPNGAGKTTTLRCLAGIIPPTRGTVQIVGHHLAADPVKAKQELAFFPDEPRLFEYLTVWQHLEFTARIYQVERYREIGAQLLEELEIADKRALLPGELSRGMKQKLVIACGLLHSPKVIFFDEPLTGLDPLGIRRMKDSIVRRAKEGAAVIISSHLLHLLEEVCSHVLILKNGQKVIHATLDEVRQKFSEAGAGTNLEEIFFRATADAKGPS
;
A
#
# COMPACT_ATOMS: atom_id res chain seq x y z
N MET A 1 39.16 51.19 27.65
CA MET A 1 39.45 49.75 27.35
C MET A 1 38.10 49.04 27.26
N ASP A 2 37.51 49.06 26.07
CA ASP A 2 36.23 48.41 25.81
C ASP A 2 36.49 47.02 25.29
N VAL A 3 35.90 46.03 25.94
CA VAL A 3 35.92 44.61 25.54
C VAL A 3 34.66 44.38 24.68
N PRO A 4 34.76 43.88 23.44
CA PRO A 4 33.59 43.59 22.63
C PRO A 4 32.96 42.25 23.06
N ILE A 5 31.64 42.29 23.31
CA ILE A 5 30.79 41.14 23.55
C ILE A 5 30.56 40.45 22.23
N ALA A 6 30.92 39.13 22.18
CA ALA A 6 30.63 38.22 21.05
C ALA A 6 29.10 37.89 20.99
N PRO A 7 28.49 37.77 19.81
CA PRO A 7 27.08 37.36 19.70
C PRO A 7 26.95 35.87 19.97
N ASP A 8 26.02 35.57 20.84
CA ASP A 8 25.55 34.23 21.20
C ASP A 8 24.86 33.56 20.00
N SER A 9 25.52 32.57 19.38
CA SER A 9 24.98 31.79 18.26
C SER A 9 24.34 30.49 18.78
N SER A 10 23.21 30.60 19.46
CA SER A 10 22.34 29.47 19.72
C SER A 10 21.35 29.26 18.57
N ALA A 11 21.86 28.87 17.41
CA ALA A 11 21.01 28.29 16.36
C ALA A 11 20.57 26.90 16.83
N SER A 12 19.31 26.79 17.25
CA SER A 12 18.67 25.53 17.54
C SER A 12 18.60 24.68 16.27
N VAL A 13 19.55 23.76 16.13
CA VAL A 13 19.49 22.69 15.16
C VAL A 13 18.27 21.83 15.53
N GLN A 14 17.17 22.03 14.79
CA GLN A 14 16.06 21.09 14.81
C GLN A 14 16.56 19.74 14.29
N ARG A 15 16.92 18.85 15.20
CA ARG A 15 17.19 17.46 14.87
C ARG A 15 15.87 16.83 14.43
N SER A 16 15.76 16.51 13.12
CA SER A 16 14.75 15.61 12.62
C SER A 16 14.81 14.30 13.42
N PRO A 17 13.67 13.72 13.80
CA PRO A 17 13.69 12.48 14.58
C PRO A 17 14.42 11.37 13.80
N PRO A 18 15.29 10.57 14.44
CA PRO A 18 16.12 9.55 13.79
C PRO A 18 15.32 8.36 13.21
N GLU A 19 14.01 8.35 13.35
CA GLU A 19 13.13 7.24 12.92
C GLU A 19 12.75 7.23 11.43
N LEU A 20 12.93 8.31 10.68
CA LEU A 20 12.47 8.41 9.30
C LEU A 20 13.49 7.94 8.26
N ALA A 21 14.76 7.76 8.63
CA ALA A 21 15.84 7.45 7.67
C ALA A 21 15.73 6.08 6.98
N HIS A 22 14.75 5.23 7.30
CA HIS A 22 14.59 3.87 6.76
C HIS A 22 13.15 3.47 6.44
N ALA A 23 12.24 4.43 6.21
CA ALA A 23 10.88 4.10 5.79
C ALA A 23 10.84 3.61 4.34
N GLY A 24 10.12 2.51 4.07
CA GLY A 24 9.82 2.08 2.70
C GLY A 24 8.84 3.04 2.01
N ILE A 25 7.90 3.58 2.80
CA ILE A 25 6.89 4.55 2.35
C ILE A 25 6.82 5.68 3.36
N GLU A 26 6.92 6.92 2.91
CA GLU A 26 6.74 8.11 3.73
C GLU A 26 5.73 9.04 3.08
N VAL A 27 4.71 9.44 3.84
CA VAL A 27 3.62 10.31 3.38
C VAL A 27 3.47 11.48 4.33
N SER A 28 3.54 12.70 3.80
CA SER A 28 3.46 13.93 4.58
C SER A 28 2.40 14.87 4.01
N GLY A 29 1.33 15.13 4.77
CA GLY A 29 0.29 16.10 4.44
C GLY A 29 -0.49 15.80 3.16
N LEU A 30 -0.58 14.52 2.75
CA LEU A 30 -1.24 14.12 1.52
C LEU A 30 -2.68 14.62 1.48
N THR A 31 -2.99 15.46 0.49
CA THR A 31 -4.33 15.99 0.26
C THR A 31 -4.71 15.82 -1.20
N LYS A 32 -5.92 15.30 -1.46
CA LYS A 32 -6.46 15.18 -2.82
C LYS A 32 -7.84 15.77 -2.92
N LEU A 33 -7.96 16.78 -3.77
CA LEU A 33 -9.20 17.45 -4.11
C LEU A 33 -9.66 17.04 -5.51
N TYR A 34 -10.95 16.82 -5.67
CA TYR A 34 -11.63 16.70 -6.95
C TYR A 34 -12.68 17.82 -7.04
N LYS A 35 -12.34 18.91 -7.73
CA LYS A 35 -13.11 20.15 -7.70
C LYS A 35 -13.29 20.61 -6.24
N GLU A 36 -14.50 20.64 -5.71
CA GLU A 36 -14.81 21.02 -4.32
C GLU A 36 -14.82 19.84 -3.34
N PHE A 37 -14.75 18.60 -3.85
CA PHE A 37 -14.78 17.41 -3.01
C PHE A 37 -13.37 17.03 -2.51
N THR A 38 -13.19 16.96 -1.20
CA THR A 38 -11.94 16.52 -0.57
C THR A 38 -11.97 15.01 -0.35
N ALA A 39 -11.28 14.27 -1.21
CA ALA A 39 -11.22 12.81 -1.13
C ALA A 39 -10.20 12.30 -0.10
N VAL A 40 -9.09 13.04 0.11
CA VAL A 40 -8.07 12.79 1.13
C VAL A 40 -7.65 14.12 1.71
N ASN A 41 -7.56 14.23 3.05
CA ASN A 41 -7.30 15.47 3.74
C ASN A 41 -6.16 15.32 4.75
N ASN A 42 -5.02 15.95 4.45
CA ASN A 42 -3.85 16.10 5.33
C ASN A 42 -3.38 14.76 5.96
N LEU A 43 -3.27 13.71 5.14
CA LEU A 43 -2.90 12.38 5.60
C LEU A 43 -1.37 12.26 5.71
N SER A 44 -0.89 11.88 6.90
CA SER A 44 0.55 11.65 7.16
C SER A 44 0.73 10.32 7.90
N PHE A 45 1.64 9.49 7.37
CA PHE A 45 2.02 8.19 7.96
C PHE A 45 3.30 7.68 7.28
N ALA A 46 3.89 6.64 7.87
CA ALA A 46 5.00 5.91 7.28
C ALA A 46 4.76 4.40 7.40
N VAL A 47 5.37 3.62 6.48
CA VAL A 47 5.41 2.15 6.54
C VAL A 47 6.85 1.72 6.36
N ARG A 48 7.36 0.91 7.28
CA ARG A 48 8.75 0.44 7.27
C ARG A 48 8.89 -0.84 6.44
N PRO A 49 10.09 -1.15 5.93
CA PRO A 49 10.38 -2.46 5.38
C PRO A 49 9.99 -3.57 6.37
N GLY A 50 9.33 -4.60 5.88
CA GLY A 50 8.82 -5.71 6.70
C GLY A 50 7.45 -5.49 7.32
N GLU A 51 6.87 -4.31 7.22
CA GLU A 51 5.53 -4.02 7.73
C GLU A 51 4.44 -4.26 6.67
N VAL A 52 3.31 -4.79 7.14
CA VAL A 52 2.06 -4.87 6.37
C VAL A 52 1.04 -3.97 7.02
N MET A 53 0.63 -2.91 6.34
CA MET A 53 -0.37 -1.97 6.83
C MET A 53 -1.72 -2.18 6.15
N GLY A 54 -2.75 -2.48 6.93
CA GLY A 54 -4.15 -2.52 6.49
C GLY A 54 -4.72 -1.11 6.36
N LEU A 55 -5.13 -0.73 5.16
CA LEU A 55 -5.82 0.54 4.89
C LEU A 55 -7.34 0.30 4.90
N VAL A 56 -7.99 0.70 5.97
CA VAL A 56 -9.37 0.37 6.30
C VAL A 56 -10.24 1.63 6.29
N GLY A 57 -11.50 1.49 5.94
CA GLY A 57 -12.46 2.60 5.94
C GLY A 57 -13.73 2.24 5.17
N PRO A 58 -14.86 2.93 5.43
CA PRO A 58 -16.09 2.73 4.66
C PRO A 58 -15.89 3.07 3.18
N ASN A 59 -16.89 2.74 2.35
CA ASN A 59 -16.89 3.16 0.97
C ASN A 59 -16.85 4.69 0.89
N GLY A 60 -16.01 5.22 -0.01
CA GLY A 60 -15.80 6.67 -0.11
C GLY A 60 -14.85 7.27 0.95
N ALA A 61 -14.26 6.48 1.86
CA ALA A 61 -13.31 6.98 2.86
C ALA A 61 -11.98 7.50 2.29
N GLY A 62 -11.71 7.30 1.00
CA GLY A 62 -10.49 7.78 0.34
C GLY A 62 -9.41 6.70 0.14
N LYS A 63 -9.67 5.40 0.44
CA LYS A 63 -8.69 4.31 0.34
C LYS A 63 -8.05 4.21 -1.05
N THR A 64 -8.84 3.94 -2.07
CA THR A 64 -8.37 3.83 -3.48
C THR A 64 -7.71 5.12 -3.97
N THR A 65 -8.25 6.29 -3.59
CA THR A 65 -7.65 7.60 -3.92
C THR A 65 -6.26 7.73 -3.30
N THR A 66 -6.12 7.36 -2.03
CA THR A 66 -4.83 7.33 -1.33
C THR A 66 -3.85 6.43 -2.08
N LEU A 67 -4.20 5.16 -2.31
CA LEU A 67 -3.32 4.21 -3.01
C LEU A 67 -2.91 4.71 -4.41
N ARG A 68 -3.84 5.30 -5.17
CA ARG A 68 -3.52 5.88 -6.50
C ARG A 68 -2.58 7.08 -6.41
N CYS A 69 -2.68 7.90 -5.36
CA CYS A 69 -1.72 8.98 -5.12
C CYS A 69 -0.34 8.41 -4.77
N LEU A 70 -0.27 7.39 -3.90
CA LEU A 70 0.98 6.73 -3.50
C LEU A 70 1.68 6.03 -4.67
N ALA A 71 0.90 5.45 -5.58
CA ALA A 71 1.42 4.81 -6.79
C ALA A 71 1.80 5.80 -7.91
N GLY A 72 1.56 7.10 -7.71
CA GLY A 72 1.82 8.13 -8.73
C GLY A 72 0.96 7.98 -9.99
N ILE A 73 -0.24 7.40 -9.85
CA ILE A 73 -1.25 7.30 -10.92
C ILE A 73 -2.00 8.63 -11.04
N ILE A 74 -2.31 9.24 -9.89
CA ILE A 74 -2.90 10.57 -9.83
C ILE A 74 -2.02 11.46 -8.94
N PRO A 75 -1.73 12.71 -9.34
CA PRO A 75 -0.94 13.61 -8.50
C PRO A 75 -1.75 14.04 -7.28
N PRO A 76 -1.15 14.13 -6.08
CA PRO A 76 -1.75 14.78 -4.94
C PRO A 76 -1.97 16.28 -5.23
N THR A 77 -2.95 16.89 -4.58
CA THR A 77 -3.16 18.35 -4.65
C THR A 77 -2.17 19.09 -3.74
N ARG A 78 -1.85 18.47 -2.59
CA ARG A 78 -0.84 18.96 -1.62
C ARG A 78 -0.19 17.77 -0.93
N GLY A 79 0.95 18.04 -0.28
CA GLY A 79 1.71 17.03 0.45
C GLY A 79 2.73 16.31 -0.42
N THR A 80 3.48 15.42 0.19
CA THR A 80 4.58 14.70 -0.44
C THR A 80 4.49 13.20 -0.17
N VAL A 81 5.00 12.42 -1.12
CA VAL A 81 5.15 10.96 -1.03
C VAL A 81 6.58 10.61 -1.38
N GLN A 82 7.21 9.81 -0.54
CA GLN A 82 8.51 9.20 -0.82
C GLN A 82 8.39 7.68 -0.82
N ILE A 83 9.05 7.05 -1.76
CA ILE A 83 9.13 5.60 -1.94
C ILE A 83 10.61 5.22 -1.88
N VAL A 84 11.01 4.49 -0.86
CA VAL A 84 12.42 4.09 -0.62
C VAL A 84 13.36 5.29 -0.72
N GLY A 85 12.97 6.43 -0.11
CA GLY A 85 13.73 7.69 -0.14
C GLY A 85 13.63 8.49 -1.45
N HIS A 86 12.98 7.97 -2.49
CA HIS A 86 12.76 8.70 -3.74
C HIS A 86 11.47 9.52 -3.68
N HIS A 87 11.57 10.82 -3.89
CA HIS A 87 10.41 11.71 -3.91
C HIS A 87 9.57 11.48 -5.18
N LEU A 88 8.34 10.99 -5.03
CA LEU A 88 7.50 10.52 -6.14
C LEU A 88 7.23 11.59 -7.22
N ALA A 89 7.14 12.87 -6.86
CA ALA A 89 6.91 13.95 -7.81
C ALA A 89 8.20 14.46 -8.47
N ALA A 90 9.34 14.41 -7.77
CA ALA A 90 10.62 14.91 -8.27
C ALA A 90 11.41 13.84 -9.04
N ASP A 91 11.34 12.58 -8.60
CA ASP A 91 12.05 11.46 -9.22
C ASP A 91 11.10 10.25 -9.44
N PRO A 92 10.06 10.43 -10.28
CA PRO A 92 8.98 9.44 -10.43
C PRO A 92 9.46 8.11 -11.01
N VAL A 93 10.51 8.11 -11.83
CA VAL A 93 11.02 6.88 -12.44
C VAL A 93 11.64 5.99 -11.37
N LYS A 94 12.56 6.51 -10.56
CA LYS A 94 13.20 5.74 -9.49
C LYS A 94 12.19 5.28 -8.44
N ALA A 95 11.27 6.16 -8.03
CA ALA A 95 10.21 5.79 -7.10
C ALA A 95 9.35 4.63 -7.65
N LYS A 96 8.97 4.67 -8.95
CA LYS A 96 8.16 3.63 -9.58
C LYS A 96 8.93 2.33 -9.85
N GLN A 97 10.24 2.37 -9.99
CA GLN A 97 11.06 1.17 -10.09
C GLN A 97 11.05 0.34 -8.80
N GLU A 98 10.83 0.97 -7.65
CA GLU A 98 10.82 0.32 -6.34
C GLU A 98 9.42 -0.13 -5.90
N LEU A 99 8.35 0.15 -6.66
CA LEU A 99 6.99 -0.15 -6.26
C LEU A 99 6.21 -0.98 -7.27
N ALA A 100 5.25 -1.78 -6.74
CA ALA A 100 4.17 -2.36 -7.52
C ALA A 100 2.82 -1.93 -6.96
N PHE A 101 1.85 -1.67 -7.86
CA PHE A 101 0.47 -1.37 -7.51
C PHE A 101 -0.48 -2.34 -8.20
N PHE A 102 -1.33 -2.99 -7.42
CA PHE A 102 -2.33 -3.95 -7.86
C PHE A 102 -3.72 -3.39 -7.63
N PRO A 103 -4.41 -2.91 -8.69
CA PRO A 103 -5.77 -2.39 -8.57
C PRO A 103 -6.80 -3.52 -8.40
N ASP A 104 -7.98 -3.19 -7.86
CA ASP A 104 -9.13 -4.11 -7.75
C ASP A 104 -9.54 -4.69 -9.11
N GLU A 105 -9.59 -3.84 -10.15
CA GLU A 105 -9.86 -4.29 -11.51
C GLU A 105 -8.56 -4.46 -12.31
N PRO A 106 -8.18 -5.69 -12.67
CA PRO A 106 -7.00 -5.95 -13.48
C PRO A 106 -7.17 -5.39 -14.88
N ARG A 107 -6.20 -4.56 -15.33
CA ARG A 107 -6.13 -4.04 -16.67
C ARG A 107 -4.96 -4.68 -17.40
N LEU A 108 -5.25 -5.42 -18.46
CA LEU A 108 -4.30 -6.17 -19.26
C LEU A 108 -4.37 -5.71 -20.72
N PHE A 109 -3.29 -5.93 -21.45
CA PHE A 109 -3.25 -5.69 -22.90
C PHE A 109 -3.96 -6.83 -23.63
N GLU A 110 -5.05 -6.55 -24.30
CA GLU A 110 -5.94 -7.58 -24.89
C GLU A 110 -5.25 -8.53 -25.90
N TYR A 111 -4.19 -8.06 -26.54
CA TYR A 111 -3.47 -8.78 -27.61
C TYR A 111 -2.13 -9.39 -27.16
N LEU A 112 -1.79 -9.32 -25.88
CA LEU A 112 -0.61 -9.99 -25.33
C LEU A 112 -1.04 -11.24 -24.58
N THR A 113 -0.34 -12.36 -24.82
CA THR A 113 -0.51 -13.57 -24.01
C THR A 113 -0.01 -13.35 -22.58
N VAL A 114 -0.35 -14.28 -21.68
CA VAL A 114 0.16 -14.29 -20.30
C VAL A 114 1.69 -14.12 -20.28
N TRP A 115 2.40 -14.91 -21.11
CA TRP A 115 3.86 -14.82 -21.18
C TRP A 115 4.37 -13.49 -21.74
N GLN A 116 3.72 -12.98 -22.77
CA GLN A 116 4.08 -11.69 -23.37
C GLN A 116 3.90 -10.51 -22.42
N HIS A 117 2.93 -10.57 -21.48
CA HIS A 117 2.81 -9.56 -20.42
C HIS A 117 4.05 -9.56 -19.51
N LEU A 118 4.54 -10.73 -19.12
CA LEU A 118 5.77 -10.84 -18.32
C LEU A 118 6.98 -10.32 -19.09
N GLU A 119 7.11 -10.70 -20.37
CA GLU A 119 8.20 -10.21 -21.21
C GLU A 119 8.16 -8.69 -21.38
N PHE A 120 6.97 -8.12 -21.64
CA PHE A 120 6.77 -6.68 -21.73
C PHE A 120 7.18 -5.95 -20.44
N THR A 121 6.73 -6.46 -19.31
CA THR A 121 7.08 -5.91 -17.98
C THR A 121 8.59 -6.02 -17.75
N ALA A 122 9.19 -7.16 -18.06
CA ALA A 122 10.63 -7.38 -17.91
C ALA A 122 11.46 -6.37 -18.69
N ARG A 123 11.03 -6.04 -19.92
CA ARG A 123 11.71 -5.03 -20.75
C ARG A 123 11.62 -3.63 -20.16
N ILE A 124 10.45 -3.25 -19.58
CA ILE A 124 10.26 -1.94 -18.93
C ILE A 124 11.15 -1.82 -17.69
N TYR A 125 11.17 -2.86 -16.83
CA TYR A 125 11.92 -2.86 -15.57
C TYR A 125 13.34 -3.41 -15.71
N GLN A 126 13.79 -3.78 -16.92
CA GLN A 126 15.13 -4.31 -17.24
C GLN A 126 15.48 -5.56 -16.41
N VAL A 127 14.53 -6.49 -16.28
CA VAL A 127 14.71 -7.73 -15.53
C VAL A 127 15.39 -8.78 -16.43
N GLU A 128 16.69 -8.99 -16.27
CA GLU A 128 17.48 -9.90 -17.12
C GLU A 128 17.04 -11.36 -17.02
N ARG A 129 16.77 -11.85 -15.79
CA ARG A 129 16.38 -13.24 -15.52
C ARG A 129 14.86 -13.46 -15.54
N TYR A 130 14.12 -12.67 -16.31
CA TYR A 130 12.65 -12.69 -16.28
C TYR A 130 12.04 -14.05 -16.65
N ARG A 131 12.72 -14.85 -17.48
CA ARG A 131 12.20 -16.17 -17.90
C ARG A 131 12.11 -17.14 -16.73
N GLU A 132 13.11 -17.14 -15.88
CA GLU A 132 13.18 -17.97 -14.68
C GLU A 132 12.22 -17.46 -13.61
N ILE A 133 12.32 -16.18 -13.27
CA ILE A 133 11.47 -15.54 -12.25
C ILE A 133 9.99 -15.61 -12.67
N GLY A 134 9.69 -15.30 -13.93
CA GLY A 134 8.34 -15.34 -14.48
C GLY A 134 7.74 -16.74 -14.47
N ALA A 135 8.52 -17.78 -14.81
CA ALA A 135 8.05 -19.16 -14.72
C ALA A 135 7.70 -19.53 -13.28
N GLN A 136 8.57 -19.21 -12.31
CA GLN A 136 8.33 -19.45 -10.88
C GLN A 136 7.07 -18.72 -10.37
N LEU A 137 6.88 -17.45 -10.77
CA LEU A 137 5.69 -16.67 -10.39
C LEU A 137 4.40 -17.26 -10.97
N LEU A 138 4.41 -17.71 -12.23
CA LEU A 138 3.25 -18.35 -12.83
C LEU A 138 2.91 -19.68 -12.14
N GLU A 139 3.91 -20.44 -11.70
CA GLU A 139 3.73 -21.67 -10.92
C GLU A 139 3.17 -21.36 -9.53
N GLU A 140 3.77 -20.42 -8.81
CA GLU A 140 3.29 -19.96 -7.50
C GLU A 140 1.82 -19.53 -7.54
N LEU A 141 1.42 -18.84 -8.61
CA LEU A 141 0.07 -18.31 -8.81
C LEU A 141 -0.86 -19.31 -9.54
N GLU A 142 -0.40 -20.53 -9.91
CA GLU A 142 -1.18 -21.57 -10.58
C GLU A 142 -1.81 -21.12 -11.90
N ILE A 143 -1.05 -20.45 -12.73
CA ILE A 143 -1.42 -20.06 -14.09
C ILE A 143 -0.31 -20.41 -15.11
N ALA A 144 0.61 -21.30 -14.74
CA ALA A 144 1.73 -21.68 -15.62
C ALA A 144 1.27 -22.37 -16.91
N ASP A 145 0.20 -23.17 -16.86
CA ASP A 145 -0.41 -23.81 -18.01
C ASP A 145 -1.17 -22.86 -18.93
N LYS A 146 -1.38 -21.61 -18.51
CA LYS A 146 -2.10 -20.55 -19.25
C LYS A 146 -1.18 -19.58 -20.01
N ARG A 147 0.14 -19.84 -20.03
CA ARG A 147 1.14 -18.90 -20.58
C ARG A 147 0.91 -18.45 -22.02
N ALA A 148 0.23 -19.26 -22.82
CA ALA A 148 -0.07 -18.97 -24.23
C ALA A 148 -1.45 -18.31 -24.43
N LEU A 149 -2.30 -18.22 -23.39
CA LEU A 149 -3.64 -17.67 -23.48
C LEU A 149 -3.63 -16.14 -23.51
N LEU A 150 -4.63 -15.56 -24.17
CA LEU A 150 -4.92 -14.14 -24.15
C LEU A 150 -5.83 -13.78 -22.93
N PRO A 151 -5.86 -12.52 -22.49
CA PRO A 151 -6.72 -12.11 -21.36
C PRO A 151 -8.19 -12.42 -21.54
N GLY A 152 -8.72 -12.39 -22.78
CA GLY A 152 -10.10 -12.75 -23.08
C GLY A 152 -10.47 -14.19 -22.69
N GLU A 153 -9.49 -15.08 -22.62
CA GLU A 153 -9.64 -16.50 -22.30
C GLU A 153 -9.46 -16.79 -20.79
N LEU A 154 -9.09 -15.75 -20.00
CA LEU A 154 -8.84 -15.89 -18.56
C LEU A 154 -10.05 -15.48 -17.74
N SER A 155 -10.30 -16.21 -16.64
CA SER A 155 -11.26 -15.78 -15.61
C SER A 155 -10.76 -14.50 -14.91
N ARG A 156 -11.64 -13.78 -14.18
CA ARG A 156 -11.27 -12.59 -13.40
C ARG A 156 -10.13 -12.90 -12.42
N GLY A 157 -10.21 -14.02 -11.69
CA GLY A 157 -9.15 -14.42 -10.76
C GLY A 157 -7.82 -14.72 -11.44
N MET A 158 -7.83 -15.35 -12.63
CA MET A 158 -6.61 -15.57 -13.42
C MET A 158 -6.01 -14.27 -13.95
N LYS A 159 -6.84 -13.29 -14.35
CA LYS A 159 -6.39 -11.95 -14.72
C LYS A 159 -5.70 -11.24 -13.55
N GLN A 160 -6.28 -11.36 -12.35
CA GLN A 160 -5.68 -10.80 -11.13
C GLN A 160 -4.32 -11.44 -10.84
N LYS A 161 -4.22 -12.77 -10.92
CA LYS A 161 -2.97 -13.52 -10.76
C LYS A 161 -1.91 -13.06 -11.78
N LEU A 162 -2.28 -12.83 -13.03
CA LEU A 162 -1.35 -12.33 -14.05
C LEU A 162 -0.83 -10.92 -13.74
N VAL A 163 -1.71 -9.99 -13.33
CA VAL A 163 -1.30 -8.64 -12.93
C VAL A 163 -0.31 -8.71 -11.75
N ILE A 164 -0.57 -9.61 -10.78
CA ILE A 164 0.32 -9.84 -9.64
C ILE A 164 1.68 -10.40 -10.11
N ALA A 165 1.68 -11.41 -10.99
CA ALA A 165 2.92 -11.95 -11.57
C ALA A 165 3.77 -10.86 -12.24
N CYS A 166 3.14 -10.01 -13.06
CA CYS A 166 3.81 -8.89 -13.71
C CYS A 166 4.41 -7.91 -12.71
N GLY A 167 3.63 -7.48 -11.71
CA GLY A 167 4.10 -6.49 -10.74
C GLY A 167 5.17 -7.03 -9.77
N LEU A 168 5.21 -8.33 -9.51
CA LEU A 168 6.23 -8.95 -8.67
C LEU A 168 7.52 -9.31 -9.43
N LEU A 169 7.51 -9.28 -10.75
CA LEU A 169 8.63 -9.71 -11.59
C LEU A 169 9.93 -8.95 -11.33
N HIS A 170 9.84 -7.66 -11.00
CA HIS A 170 10.98 -6.79 -10.73
C HIS A 170 11.36 -6.69 -9.24
N SER A 171 10.77 -7.57 -8.39
CA SER A 171 11.05 -7.64 -6.94
C SER A 171 10.90 -6.29 -6.22
N PRO A 172 9.71 -5.66 -6.27
CA PRO A 172 9.49 -4.33 -5.70
C PRO A 172 9.69 -4.32 -4.19
N LYS A 173 10.27 -3.24 -3.65
CA LYS A 173 10.43 -3.01 -2.20
C LYS A 173 9.17 -2.43 -1.54
N VAL A 174 8.26 -1.90 -2.35
CA VAL A 174 6.99 -1.34 -1.90
C VAL A 174 5.85 -1.96 -2.71
N ILE A 175 4.82 -2.41 -2.03
CA ILE A 175 3.70 -3.11 -2.67
C ILE A 175 2.38 -2.51 -2.19
N PHE A 176 1.54 -2.09 -3.13
CA PHE A 176 0.19 -1.60 -2.85
C PHE A 176 -0.84 -2.54 -3.46
N PHE A 177 -1.74 -3.05 -2.62
CA PHE A 177 -2.87 -3.86 -3.03
C PHE A 177 -4.19 -3.13 -2.78
N ASP A 178 -4.98 -2.91 -3.81
CA ASP A 178 -6.35 -2.38 -3.71
C ASP A 178 -7.34 -3.53 -3.86
N GLU A 179 -7.94 -3.99 -2.75
CA GLU A 179 -8.91 -5.09 -2.65
C GLU A 179 -8.44 -6.44 -3.27
N PRO A 180 -7.22 -6.93 -3.01
CA PRO A 180 -6.61 -8.05 -3.74
C PRO A 180 -7.27 -9.40 -3.46
N LEU A 181 -8.09 -9.51 -2.43
CA LEU A 181 -8.73 -10.76 -2.01
C LEU A 181 -10.13 -10.92 -2.63
N THR A 182 -10.64 -9.88 -3.27
CA THR A 182 -11.97 -9.88 -3.89
C THR A 182 -11.99 -10.77 -5.13
N GLY A 183 -12.95 -11.70 -5.19
CA GLY A 183 -13.14 -12.57 -6.36
C GLY A 183 -12.16 -13.74 -6.47
N LEU A 184 -11.36 -13.99 -5.43
CA LEU A 184 -10.57 -15.21 -5.29
C LEU A 184 -11.38 -16.30 -4.58
N ASP A 185 -11.10 -17.55 -4.91
CA ASP A 185 -11.58 -18.71 -4.16
C ASP A 185 -10.84 -18.84 -2.81
N PRO A 186 -11.31 -19.68 -1.87
CA PRO A 186 -10.68 -19.81 -0.56
C PRO A 186 -9.20 -20.20 -0.61
N LEU A 187 -8.81 -21.03 -1.57
CA LEU A 187 -7.41 -21.44 -1.75
C LEU A 187 -6.56 -20.28 -2.29
N GLY A 188 -7.09 -19.52 -3.25
CA GLY A 188 -6.48 -18.30 -3.77
C GLY A 188 -6.27 -17.22 -2.69
N ILE A 189 -7.27 -17.01 -1.82
CA ILE A 189 -7.17 -16.11 -0.65
C ILE A 189 -6.00 -16.54 0.25
N ARG A 190 -5.93 -17.82 0.62
CA ARG A 190 -4.85 -18.35 1.49
C ARG A 190 -3.47 -18.09 0.88
N ARG A 191 -3.29 -18.44 -0.39
CA ARG A 191 -2.02 -18.25 -1.10
C ARG A 191 -1.63 -16.77 -1.23
N MET A 192 -2.62 -15.91 -1.48
CA MET A 192 -2.37 -14.47 -1.52
C MET A 192 -1.89 -13.95 -0.17
N LYS A 193 -2.51 -14.38 0.93
CA LYS A 193 -2.06 -14.03 2.29
C LYS A 193 -0.63 -14.52 2.54
N ASP A 194 -0.34 -15.77 2.21
CA ASP A 194 1.01 -16.35 2.37
C ASP A 194 2.04 -15.58 1.54
N SER A 195 1.70 -15.17 0.31
CA SER A 195 2.56 -14.36 -0.56
C SER A 195 2.82 -12.97 0.02
N ILE A 196 1.79 -12.28 0.53
CA ILE A 196 1.92 -10.96 1.17
C ILE A 196 2.86 -11.04 2.39
N VAL A 197 2.62 -12.00 3.30
CA VAL A 197 3.43 -12.19 4.51
C VAL A 197 4.88 -12.53 4.15
N ARG A 198 5.09 -13.38 3.15
CA ARG A 198 6.44 -13.72 2.68
C ARG A 198 7.17 -12.50 2.14
N ARG A 199 6.55 -11.70 1.28
CA ARG A 199 7.16 -10.48 0.72
C ARG A 199 7.53 -9.47 1.81
N ALA A 200 6.68 -9.31 2.82
CA ALA A 200 7.00 -8.47 3.96
C ALA A 200 8.22 -9.02 4.73
N LYS A 201 8.28 -10.33 5.01
CA LYS A 201 9.43 -10.97 5.66
C LYS A 201 10.72 -10.81 4.85
N GLU A 202 10.63 -10.74 3.52
CA GLU A 202 11.75 -10.47 2.61
C GLU A 202 12.14 -8.97 2.57
N GLY A 203 11.46 -8.13 3.35
CA GLY A 203 11.77 -6.71 3.53
C GLY A 203 10.91 -5.74 2.73
N ALA A 204 9.86 -6.18 2.05
CA ALA A 204 8.95 -5.27 1.38
C ALA A 204 8.07 -4.51 2.39
N ALA A 205 7.80 -3.22 2.14
CA ALA A 205 6.76 -2.45 2.81
C ALA A 205 5.44 -2.62 2.05
N VAL A 206 4.40 -3.10 2.71
CA VAL A 206 3.14 -3.46 2.04
C VAL A 206 1.98 -2.62 2.59
N ILE A 207 1.15 -2.08 1.69
CA ILE A 207 -0.17 -1.53 2.04
C ILE A 207 -1.24 -2.35 1.33
N ILE A 208 -2.23 -2.79 2.09
CA ILE A 208 -3.37 -3.55 1.56
C ILE A 208 -4.69 -2.89 1.98
N SER A 209 -5.51 -2.48 1.01
CA SER A 209 -6.88 -2.10 1.28
C SER A 209 -7.79 -3.34 1.21
N SER A 210 -8.71 -3.46 2.14
CA SER A 210 -9.80 -4.43 2.05
C SER A 210 -10.99 -4.01 2.90
N HIS A 211 -12.17 -4.47 2.50
CA HIS A 211 -13.38 -4.42 3.32
C HIS A 211 -13.57 -5.71 4.13
N LEU A 212 -12.76 -6.74 3.89
CA LEU A 212 -12.78 -8.03 4.61
C LEU A 212 -11.84 -7.94 5.82
N LEU A 213 -12.30 -7.31 6.89
CA LEU A 213 -11.47 -6.93 8.04
C LEU A 213 -10.82 -8.14 8.74
N HIS A 214 -11.54 -9.25 8.86
CA HIS A 214 -11.02 -10.49 9.44
C HIS A 214 -9.82 -11.05 8.67
N LEU A 215 -9.75 -10.86 7.34
CA LEU A 215 -8.61 -11.30 6.55
C LEU A 215 -7.38 -10.38 6.74
N LEU A 216 -7.61 -9.08 7.00
CA LEU A 216 -6.53 -8.15 7.31
C LEU A 216 -5.88 -8.47 8.66
N GLU A 217 -6.64 -8.91 9.66
CA GLU A 217 -6.11 -9.31 10.97
C GLU A 217 -5.07 -10.43 10.91
N GLU A 218 -5.14 -11.28 9.88
CA GLU A 218 -4.23 -12.40 9.71
C GLU A 218 -2.90 -12.01 9.05
N VAL A 219 -2.84 -10.89 8.34
CA VAL A 219 -1.67 -10.51 7.54
C VAL A 219 -1.04 -9.18 7.96
N CYS A 220 -1.82 -8.26 8.55
CA CYS A 220 -1.35 -6.93 8.88
C CYS A 220 -0.64 -6.88 10.24
N SER A 221 0.41 -6.09 10.32
CA SER A 221 1.05 -5.68 11.58
C SER A 221 0.51 -4.34 12.09
N HIS A 222 0.08 -3.48 11.16
CA HIS A 222 -0.41 -2.12 11.43
C HIS A 222 -1.74 -1.89 10.74
N VAL A 223 -2.51 -0.95 11.25
CA VAL A 223 -3.77 -0.51 10.65
C VAL A 223 -3.84 1.02 10.54
N LEU A 224 -4.32 1.49 9.40
CA LEU A 224 -4.66 2.89 9.14
C LEU A 224 -6.15 2.96 8.82
N ILE A 225 -6.96 3.48 9.75
CA ILE A 225 -8.40 3.65 9.56
C ILE A 225 -8.68 5.05 9.04
N LEU A 226 -9.36 5.11 7.89
CA LEU A 226 -9.81 6.35 7.26
C LEU A 226 -11.32 6.53 7.40
N LYS A 227 -11.76 7.78 7.64
CA LYS A 227 -13.14 8.23 7.55
C LYS A 227 -13.19 9.61 6.89
N ASN A 228 -14.02 9.79 5.86
CA ASN A 228 -14.16 11.06 5.15
C ASN A 228 -12.82 11.68 4.71
N GLY A 229 -11.91 10.85 4.20
CA GLY A 229 -10.60 11.29 3.75
C GLY A 229 -9.60 11.61 4.86
N GLN A 230 -9.94 11.42 6.12
CA GLN A 230 -9.09 11.73 7.27
C GLN A 230 -8.66 10.47 8.02
N LYS A 231 -7.49 10.54 8.64
CA LYS A 231 -6.96 9.51 9.52
C LYS A 231 -7.69 9.52 10.86
N VAL A 232 -8.31 8.40 11.21
CA VAL A 232 -8.94 8.19 12.52
C VAL A 232 -7.99 7.45 13.47
N ILE A 233 -7.38 6.37 12.99
CA ILE A 233 -6.43 5.54 13.74
C ILE A 233 -5.24 5.23 12.84
N HIS A 234 -4.03 5.25 13.43
CA HIS A 234 -2.82 4.68 12.84
C HIS A 234 -1.99 4.10 13.99
N ALA A 235 -1.94 2.78 14.09
CA ALA A 235 -1.25 2.07 15.16
C ALA A 235 -1.00 0.62 14.77
N THR A 236 -0.22 -0.11 15.58
CA THR A 236 -0.11 -1.56 15.47
C THR A 236 -1.45 -2.22 15.81
N LEU A 237 -1.70 -3.43 15.29
CA LEU A 237 -2.90 -4.18 15.65
C LEU A 237 -2.97 -4.47 17.15
N ASP A 238 -1.83 -4.72 17.80
CA ASP A 238 -1.78 -5.00 19.24
C ASP A 238 -2.14 -3.78 20.07
N GLU A 239 -1.60 -2.59 19.75
CA GLU A 239 -1.97 -1.32 20.40
C GLU A 239 -3.47 -1.02 20.26
N VAL A 240 -4.01 -1.27 19.06
CA VAL A 240 -5.43 -1.05 18.80
C VAL A 240 -6.28 -2.02 19.63
N ARG A 241 -5.95 -3.32 19.63
CA ARG A 241 -6.63 -4.33 20.44
C ARG A 241 -6.60 -4.01 21.93
N GLN A 242 -5.44 -3.65 22.47
CA GLN A 242 -5.28 -3.28 23.87
C GLN A 242 -6.17 -2.08 24.23
N LYS A 243 -6.10 -1.00 23.47
CA LYS A 243 -6.88 0.22 23.71
C LYS A 243 -8.39 -0.03 23.74
N PHE A 244 -8.89 -0.87 22.82
CA PHE A 244 -10.32 -1.15 22.74
C PHE A 244 -10.76 -2.20 23.75
N SER A 245 -9.92 -3.16 24.15
CA SER A 245 -10.17 -4.10 25.24
C SER A 245 -10.32 -3.36 26.59
N GLU A 246 -9.45 -2.41 26.89
CA GLU A 246 -9.53 -1.58 28.10
C GLU A 246 -10.82 -0.73 28.14
N ALA A 247 -11.36 -0.35 26.99
CA ALA A 247 -12.63 0.37 26.87
C ALA A 247 -13.88 -0.57 26.90
N GLY A 248 -13.71 -1.86 27.23
CA GLY A 248 -14.80 -2.85 27.27
C GLY A 248 -15.38 -3.19 25.90
N ALA A 249 -14.60 -3.00 24.85
CA ALA A 249 -14.93 -3.35 23.47
C ALA A 249 -14.37 -4.74 23.10
N GLY A 250 -14.95 -5.36 22.06
CA GLY A 250 -14.37 -6.57 21.48
C GLY A 250 -12.98 -6.31 20.90
N THR A 251 -12.20 -7.38 20.75
CA THR A 251 -10.79 -7.30 20.35
C THR A 251 -10.58 -7.52 18.85
N ASN A 252 -11.66 -7.78 18.08
CA ASN A 252 -11.56 -7.96 16.64
C ASN A 252 -11.57 -6.61 15.88
N LEU A 253 -10.91 -6.58 14.75
CA LEU A 253 -10.75 -5.37 13.93
C LEU A 253 -12.11 -4.83 13.42
N GLU A 254 -13.09 -5.69 13.24
CA GLU A 254 -14.43 -5.31 12.78
C GLU A 254 -15.17 -4.44 13.82
N GLU A 255 -15.18 -4.87 15.07
CA GLU A 255 -15.80 -4.08 16.15
C GLU A 255 -15.05 -2.77 16.41
N ILE A 256 -13.73 -2.82 16.39
CA ILE A 256 -12.86 -1.65 16.48
C ILE A 256 -13.17 -0.65 15.35
N PHE A 257 -13.29 -1.14 14.13
CA PHE A 257 -13.64 -0.34 12.97
C PHE A 257 -15.00 0.33 13.11
N PHE A 258 -16.05 -0.42 13.50
CA PHE A 258 -17.38 0.14 13.70
C PHE A 258 -17.38 1.24 14.76
N ARG A 259 -16.72 1.05 15.88
CA ARG A 259 -16.63 2.08 16.94
C ARG A 259 -15.82 3.30 16.49
N ALA A 260 -14.69 3.09 15.82
CA ALA A 260 -13.85 4.18 15.33
C ALA A 260 -14.53 5.00 14.23
N THR A 261 -15.44 4.38 13.47
CA THR A 261 -16.14 5.03 12.36
C THR A 261 -17.59 5.41 12.67
N ALA A 262 -18.15 4.98 13.82
CA ALA A 262 -19.44 5.46 14.29
C ALA A 262 -19.40 6.98 14.40
N ASP A 263 -20.45 7.65 13.98
CA ASP A 263 -20.62 9.08 14.27
C ASP A 263 -20.81 9.22 15.78
N ALA A 264 -20.04 10.09 16.41
CA ALA A 264 -20.41 10.57 17.72
C ALA A 264 -21.79 11.23 17.56
N LYS A 265 -22.87 10.52 17.91
CA LYS A 265 -24.17 11.14 18.06
C LYS A 265 -23.96 12.19 19.13
N GLY A 266 -23.96 13.47 18.74
CA GLY A 266 -24.05 14.56 19.68
C GLY A 266 -25.23 14.31 20.59
N PRO A 267 -25.17 14.76 21.88
CA PRO A 267 -26.29 14.64 22.80
C PRO A 267 -27.48 15.36 22.17
N SER A 268 -28.57 14.61 21.98
CA SER A 268 -29.89 15.12 21.61
C SER A 268 -30.46 16.00 22.74
#